data_12420e8aff0a8d24ca786263f4a7fc86
#
_entry.id   12420e8aff0a8d24ca786263f4a7fc86
#
_cell.length_a   1.000
_cell.length_b   1.000
_cell.length_c   1.000
_cell.angle_alpha   90.00
_cell.angle_beta   90.00
_cell.angle_gamma   90.00
#
_symmetry.space_group_name_H-M   'P 1'
#
loop_
_entity.id
_entity.type
_entity.pdbx_description
1 polymer ?
#
loop_
_entity_poly.entity_id
_entity_poly.type
_entity_poly.pdbx_seq_one_letter_code
_entity_poly.pdbx_strand_id
1 'polypeptide(L)'
;MPKLHQVTIPAVMAILLIMLGCGSRTGVSRDTPPKPLPESLPPVGYTIQVGAFARIDNAVQLTEKLQNQGLDAYHFRDRSGLYKVRIGNYRSIDPAREKAENLKTSGLIDAYYLIEPSDYAVATRGGVDREHLRTEIVRTANQFIGVRYRWGGQSSGTGFDCSGLTMAVYRLNGLELPRSSRQQWKVGRPVKARQLSKGDLVFFATAGRGRVSHVGIYIGSNQFLHAPSSGRKIRISSMSNKYYKSRYLGARTYL
;
A
#
# COMPACT_ATOMS: atom_id res chain seq x y z
N MET A 1 -26.08 4.84 -83.71
CA MET A 1 -25.08 4.23 -84.64
C MET A 1 -23.70 4.79 -84.25
N PRO A 2 -22.65 4.06 -84.04
CA PRO A 2 -22.31 2.74 -84.46
C PRO A 2 -21.65 1.81 -83.41
N LYS A 3 -21.69 0.62 -83.69
CA LYS A 3 -20.72 -0.49 -83.79
C LYS A 3 -20.25 -1.18 -82.51
N LEU A 4 -20.84 -2.37 -82.32
CA LEU A 4 -20.27 -3.50 -81.59
C LEU A 4 -18.87 -3.88 -82.15
N HIS A 5 -17.93 -4.10 -81.20
CA HIS A 5 -16.80 -5.02 -81.52
C HIS A 5 -16.80 -6.12 -80.47
N GLN A 6 -17.03 -7.33 -80.96
CA GLN A 6 -16.75 -8.57 -80.25
C GLN A 6 -15.23 -8.75 -80.14
N VAL A 7 -14.73 -9.13 -79.01
CA VAL A 7 -13.40 -9.69 -78.85
C VAL A 7 -13.51 -11.00 -78.06
N THR A 8 -13.02 -12.01 -78.76
CA THR A 8 -12.94 -13.40 -78.40
C THR A 8 -12.13 -13.72 -77.21
N ILE A 9 -12.59 -14.66 -76.38
CA ILE A 9 -11.91 -15.28 -75.27
C ILE A 9 -10.96 -16.37 -75.72
N PRO A 10 -9.69 -16.43 -75.32
CA PRO A 10 -8.94 -17.67 -75.29
C PRO A 10 -8.95 -18.31 -73.91
N ALA A 11 -9.26 -19.59 -73.88
CA ALA A 11 -9.14 -20.50 -72.78
C ALA A 11 -7.72 -20.54 -72.26
N VAL A 12 -7.52 -20.29 -70.98
CA VAL A 12 -6.27 -20.52 -70.24
C VAL A 12 -6.52 -21.54 -69.17
N MET A 13 -5.79 -22.57 -69.23
CA MET A 13 -5.67 -23.80 -68.47
C MET A 13 -5.53 -23.56 -67.00
N ALA A 14 -6.39 -24.17 -66.20
CA ALA A 14 -6.28 -24.17 -64.75
C ALA A 14 -5.10 -25.04 -64.33
N ILE A 15 -4.07 -24.37 -63.72
CA ILE A 15 -3.01 -25.05 -62.98
C ILE A 15 -3.42 -25.06 -61.54
N LEU A 16 -3.76 -26.23 -61.02
CA LEU A 16 -4.07 -26.52 -59.66
C LEU A 16 -2.75 -26.55 -58.86
N LEU A 17 -2.37 -25.42 -58.24
CA LEU A 17 -1.28 -25.38 -57.26
C LEU A 17 -1.83 -25.80 -55.89
N ILE A 18 -1.49 -27.04 -55.50
CA ILE A 18 -1.68 -27.53 -54.15
C ILE A 18 -0.65 -26.84 -53.27
N MET A 19 -1.03 -25.76 -52.60
CA MET A 19 -0.22 -25.15 -51.52
C MET A 19 -0.37 -26.02 -50.27
N LEU A 20 0.65 -26.81 -49.96
CA LEU A 20 0.84 -27.38 -48.63
C LEU A 20 0.98 -26.22 -47.65
N GLY A 21 -0.10 -25.89 -46.96
CA GLY A 21 -0.08 -24.97 -45.83
C GLY A 21 0.73 -25.59 -44.68
N CYS A 22 1.98 -25.16 -44.51
CA CYS A 22 2.68 -25.31 -43.25
C CYS A 22 1.90 -24.53 -42.18
N GLY A 23 1.08 -25.23 -41.41
CA GLY A 23 0.46 -24.69 -40.22
C GLY A 23 1.53 -24.30 -39.21
N SER A 24 1.89 -23.03 -39.16
CA SER A 24 2.65 -22.47 -38.06
C SER A 24 1.81 -22.66 -36.78
N ARG A 25 2.15 -23.67 -35.98
CA ARG A 25 1.68 -23.76 -34.61
C ARG A 25 2.21 -22.52 -33.89
N THR A 26 1.33 -21.54 -33.70
CA THR A 26 1.56 -20.46 -32.74
C THR A 26 1.82 -21.13 -31.40
N GLY A 27 3.08 -21.10 -30.99
CA GLY A 27 3.48 -21.60 -29.69
C GLY A 27 2.65 -20.86 -28.63
N VAL A 28 1.81 -21.62 -27.92
CA VAL A 28 1.18 -21.17 -26.70
C VAL A 28 2.33 -20.76 -25.79
N SER A 29 2.45 -19.45 -25.56
CA SER A 29 3.37 -18.90 -24.57
C SER A 29 3.06 -19.64 -23.27
N ARG A 30 3.99 -20.46 -22.82
CA ARG A 30 3.91 -21.08 -21.49
C ARG A 30 3.84 -19.92 -20.50
N ASP A 31 2.66 -19.72 -19.92
CA ASP A 31 2.49 -18.76 -18.85
C ASP A 31 3.59 -19.01 -17.82
N THR A 32 4.48 -18.04 -17.71
CA THR A 32 5.49 -18.06 -16.65
C THR A 32 4.72 -18.15 -15.34
N PRO A 33 4.98 -19.14 -14.48
CA PRO A 33 4.24 -19.24 -13.23
C PRO A 33 4.33 -17.89 -12.50
N PRO A 34 3.23 -17.41 -11.89
CA PRO A 34 3.22 -16.13 -11.22
C PRO A 34 4.35 -16.13 -10.20
N LYS A 35 5.18 -15.07 -10.22
CA LYS A 35 6.28 -14.89 -9.27
C LYS A 35 5.75 -15.10 -7.86
N PRO A 36 6.39 -15.97 -7.04
CA PRO A 36 5.96 -16.19 -5.68
C PRO A 36 5.79 -14.85 -4.95
N LEU A 37 4.68 -14.69 -4.26
CA LEU A 37 4.45 -13.50 -3.44
C LEU A 37 5.55 -13.43 -2.37
N PRO A 38 6.11 -12.23 -2.08
CA PRO A 38 7.11 -12.11 -1.05
C PRO A 38 6.56 -12.63 0.28
N GLU A 39 7.30 -13.52 0.94
CA GLU A 39 6.88 -14.14 2.21
C GLU A 39 6.80 -13.12 3.35
N SER A 40 7.52 -12.00 3.23
CA SER A 40 7.52 -10.90 4.19
C SER A 40 7.52 -9.55 3.47
N LEU A 41 7.01 -8.52 4.14
CA LEU A 41 7.12 -7.15 3.67
C LEU A 41 8.57 -6.69 3.72
N PRO A 42 8.99 -5.80 2.78
CA PRO A 42 10.28 -5.14 2.91
C PRO A 42 10.29 -4.28 4.18
N PRO A 43 11.40 -4.29 4.93
CA PRO A 43 11.57 -3.39 6.06
C PRO A 43 11.66 -1.95 5.57
N VAL A 44 11.21 -1.02 6.40
CA VAL A 44 11.49 0.41 6.21
C VAL A 44 12.99 0.63 6.46
N GLY A 45 13.64 1.33 5.54
CA GLY A 45 15.05 1.69 5.66
C GLY A 45 15.26 2.94 6.54
N TYR A 46 16.30 3.70 6.23
CA TYR A 46 16.57 4.97 6.92
C TYR A 46 15.53 6.02 6.55
N THR A 47 15.02 6.74 7.55
CA THR A 47 14.14 7.91 7.35
C THR A 47 14.72 9.13 8.01
N ILE A 48 14.35 10.31 7.55
CA ILE A 48 14.83 11.58 8.09
C ILE A 48 13.71 12.19 8.93
N GLN A 49 13.90 12.35 10.23
CA GLN A 49 12.99 13.09 11.09
C GLN A 49 13.38 14.57 11.06
N VAL A 50 12.49 15.42 10.62
CA VAL A 50 12.74 16.85 10.34
C VAL A 50 11.97 17.79 11.27
N GLY A 51 11.23 17.25 12.23
CA GLY A 51 10.51 18.05 13.22
C GLY A 51 9.88 17.18 14.31
N ALA A 52 9.67 17.82 15.47
CA ALA A 52 8.91 17.27 16.59
C ALA A 52 8.18 18.44 17.28
N PHE A 53 6.85 18.39 17.35
CA PHE A 53 6.01 19.51 17.77
C PHE A 53 5.01 19.08 18.84
N ALA A 54 4.76 19.97 19.81
CA ALA A 54 3.68 19.76 20.79
C ALA A 54 2.29 19.95 20.17
N ARG A 55 2.16 20.80 19.14
CA ARG A 55 0.90 21.08 18.44
C ARG A 55 0.87 20.38 17.07
N ILE A 56 -0.26 19.77 16.77
CA ILE A 56 -0.46 19.09 15.49
C ILE A 56 -0.38 20.05 14.30
N ASP A 57 -0.86 21.28 14.44
CA ASP A 57 -0.90 22.26 13.36
C ASP A 57 0.48 22.53 12.79
N ASN A 58 1.52 22.63 13.63
CA ASN A 58 2.90 22.85 13.21
C ASN A 58 3.45 21.64 12.41
N ALA A 59 3.11 20.44 12.85
CA ALA A 59 3.49 19.23 12.12
C ALA A 59 2.77 19.11 10.76
N VAL A 60 1.50 19.50 10.70
CA VAL A 60 0.71 19.56 9.45
C VAL A 60 1.35 20.56 8.50
N GLN A 61 1.60 21.80 8.94
CA GLN A 61 2.20 22.86 8.11
C GLN A 61 3.56 22.43 7.53
N LEU A 62 4.45 21.86 8.37
CA LEU A 62 5.74 21.38 7.90
C LEU A 62 5.56 20.22 6.89
N THR A 63 4.66 19.28 7.18
CA THR A 63 4.39 18.16 6.27
C THR A 63 3.88 18.65 4.91
N GLU A 64 2.94 19.59 4.88
CA GLU A 64 2.39 20.14 3.65
C GLU A 64 3.45 20.95 2.87
N LYS A 65 4.26 21.75 3.58
CA LYS A 65 5.40 22.46 2.98
C LYS A 65 6.34 21.49 2.25
N LEU A 66 6.69 20.39 2.89
CA LEU A 66 7.59 19.37 2.33
C LEU A 66 6.94 18.59 1.18
N GLN A 67 5.65 18.24 1.30
CA GLN A 67 4.90 17.55 0.24
C GLN A 67 4.75 18.42 -1.01
N ASN A 68 4.57 19.73 -0.87
CA ASN A 68 4.53 20.69 -1.98
C ASN A 68 5.87 20.79 -2.72
N GLN A 69 6.97 20.38 -2.08
CA GLN A 69 8.29 20.23 -2.71
C GLN A 69 8.53 18.81 -3.27
N GLY A 70 7.47 17.98 -3.36
CA GLY A 70 7.56 16.62 -3.90
C GLY A 70 8.19 15.60 -2.95
N LEU A 71 8.37 15.93 -1.67
CA LEU A 71 8.93 15.01 -0.68
C LEU A 71 7.85 14.09 -0.11
N ASP A 72 8.19 12.81 0.11
CA ASP A 72 7.33 11.85 0.80
C ASP A 72 7.35 12.12 2.32
N ALA A 73 6.69 13.21 2.71
CA ALA A 73 6.59 13.65 4.10
C ALA A 73 5.31 13.14 4.76
N TYR A 74 5.44 12.73 6.01
CA TYR A 74 4.31 12.31 6.83
C TYR A 74 4.55 12.68 8.29
N HIS A 75 3.47 12.90 9.04
CA HIS A 75 3.55 13.15 10.48
C HIS A 75 2.69 12.16 11.26
N PHE A 76 3.04 11.95 12.51
CA PHE A 76 2.36 11.06 13.45
C PHE A 76 2.61 11.53 14.88
N ARG A 77 1.72 11.16 15.80
CA ARG A 77 1.94 11.34 17.23
C ARG A 77 2.74 10.17 17.77
N ASP A 78 3.87 10.43 18.40
CA ASP A 78 4.69 9.38 18.99
C ASP A 78 4.33 9.10 20.49
N ARG A 79 5.09 8.21 21.13
CA ARG A 79 4.85 7.84 22.55
C ARG A 79 5.09 9.00 23.52
N SER A 80 5.96 9.96 23.19
CA SER A 80 6.20 11.15 23.99
C SER A 80 5.05 12.15 23.94
N GLY A 81 4.06 11.91 23.08
CA GLY A 81 2.95 12.82 22.84
C GLY A 81 3.24 13.89 21.80
N LEU A 82 4.48 13.99 21.30
CA LEU A 82 4.87 14.93 20.26
C LEU A 82 4.42 14.47 18.87
N TYR A 83 4.14 15.43 18.00
CA TYR A 83 3.89 15.19 16.58
C TYR A 83 5.21 15.27 15.83
N LYS A 84 5.73 14.12 15.40
CA LYS A 84 6.96 14.00 14.62
C LYS A 84 6.68 14.06 13.15
N VAL A 85 7.57 14.72 12.39
CA VAL A 85 7.53 14.77 10.92
C VAL A 85 8.72 14.01 10.38
N ARG A 86 8.47 13.06 9.48
CA ARG A 86 9.50 12.26 8.81
C ARG A 86 9.35 12.32 7.30
N ILE A 87 10.47 12.13 6.59
CA ILE A 87 10.53 12.07 5.13
C ILE A 87 11.34 10.87 4.65
N GLY A 88 10.97 10.38 3.48
CA GLY A 88 11.72 9.39 2.71
C GLY A 88 11.71 7.98 3.28
N ASN A 89 12.39 7.11 2.55
CA ASN A 89 12.71 5.72 2.88
C ASN A 89 13.96 5.35 2.08
N TYR A 90 15.14 5.36 2.72
CA TYR A 90 16.43 5.19 2.07
C TYR A 90 17.05 3.84 2.42
N ARG A 91 17.69 3.20 1.46
CA ARG A 91 18.29 1.88 1.66
C ARG A 91 19.55 1.92 2.52
N SER A 92 20.25 3.06 2.55
CA SER A 92 21.48 3.26 3.34
C SER A 92 21.49 4.65 3.97
N ILE A 93 22.39 4.84 4.94
CA ILE A 93 22.47 6.07 5.73
C ILE A 93 23.00 7.25 4.91
N ASP A 94 23.91 7.02 3.96
CA ASP A 94 24.60 8.10 3.24
C ASP A 94 23.64 8.90 2.34
N PRO A 95 22.77 8.29 1.49
CA PRO A 95 21.78 9.04 0.74
C PRO A 95 20.75 9.76 1.64
N ALA A 96 20.43 9.18 2.82
CA ALA A 96 19.54 9.85 3.76
C ALA A 96 20.20 11.10 4.34
N ARG A 97 21.50 10.99 4.73
CA ARG A 97 22.29 12.12 5.25
C ARG A 97 22.47 13.21 4.21
N GLU A 98 22.89 12.86 3.00
CA GLU A 98 23.04 13.81 1.90
C GLU A 98 21.74 14.58 1.63
N LYS A 99 20.62 13.87 1.57
CA LYS A 99 19.32 14.52 1.38
C LYS A 99 18.97 15.46 2.54
N ALA A 100 19.24 15.07 3.76
CA ALA A 100 18.98 15.88 4.95
C ALA A 100 19.83 17.15 4.96
N GLU A 101 21.15 17.06 4.66
CA GLU A 101 22.03 18.21 4.57
C GLU A 101 21.60 19.18 3.45
N ASN A 102 21.22 18.68 2.28
CA ASN A 102 20.73 19.49 1.19
C ASN A 102 19.45 20.26 1.57
N LEU A 103 18.53 19.61 2.30
CA LEU A 103 17.30 20.26 2.77
C LEU A 103 17.57 21.33 3.85
N LYS A 104 18.56 21.08 4.71
CA LYS A 104 18.99 22.04 5.73
C LYS A 104 19.70 23.23 5.10
N THR A 105 20.63 23.00 4.19
CA THR A 105 21.37 24.07 3.48
C THR A 105 20.44 24.95 2.64
N SER A 106 19.37 24.38 2.06
CA SER A 106 18.35 25.15 1.34
C SER A 106 17.37 25.92 2.24
N GLY A 107 17.48 25.80 3.57
CA GLY A 107 16.58 26.44 4.52
C GLY A 107 15.16 25.85 4.53
N LEU A 108 14.98 24.66 3.93
CA LEU A 108 13.66 24.00 3.93
C LEU A 108 13.34 23.35 5.28
N ILE A 109 14.37 22.90 6.01
CA ILE A 109 14.31 22.36 7.38
C ILE A 109 15.41 23.01 8.25
N ASP A 110 15.14 23.13 9.56
CA ASP A 110 16.09 23.75 10.50
C ASP A 110 17.08 22.70 11.07
N ALA A 111 16.59 21.50 11.37
CA ALA A 111 17.36 20.41 11.94
C ALA A 111 16.80 19.05 11.49
N TYR A 112 17.60 18.01 11.65
CA TYR A 112 17.16 16.64 11.35
C TYR A 112 17.80 15.60 12.26
N TYR A 113 17.16 14.42 12.32
CA TYR A 113 17.70 13.19 12.90
C TYR A 113 17.52 12.06 11.89
N LEU A 114 18.53 11.21 11.74
CA LEU A 114 18.42 9.99 10.96
C LEU A 114 17.82 8.90 11.86
N ILE A 115 16.75 8.27 11.35
CA ILE A 115 16.08 7.15 12.01
C ILE A 115 16.54 5.89 11.32
N GLU A 116 17.15 4.99 12.06
CA GLU A 116 17.69 3.74 11.55
C GLU A 116 16.62 2.63 11.51
N PRO A 117 16.80 1.60 10.65
CA PRO A 117 15.93 0.44 10.64
C PRO A 117 15.83 -0.25 12.01
N SER A 118 16.89 -0.20 12.83
CA SER A 118 16.95 -0.73 14.20
C SER A 118 16.03 -0.01 15.20
N ASP A 119 15.59 1.21 14.90
CA ASP A 119 14.72 2.00 15.76
C ASP A 119 13.23 1.63 15.63
N TYR A 120 12.90 0.79 14.66
CA TYR A 120 11.52 0.36 14.45
C TYR A 120 11.16 -0.91 15.24
N ALA A 121 9.88 -1.05 15.57
CA ALA A 121 9.38 -2.21 16.32
C ALA A 121 9.62 -3.57 15.64
N VAL A 122 9.81 -3.57 14.30
CA VAL A 122 10.13 -4.79 13.54
C VAL A 122 11.55 -5.28 13.83
N ALA A 123 12.46 -4.39 14.22
CA ALA A 123 13.86 -4.70 14.50
C ALA A 123 14.07 -4.90 16.00
N THR A 124 13.87 -6.11 16.49
CA THR A 124 14.23 -6.48 17.86
C THR A 124 15.61 -7.13 17.90
N ARG A 125 16.41 -6.80 18.92
CA ARG A 125 17.73 -7.45 19.15
C ARG A 125 17.49 -8.95 19.38
N GLY A 126 18.00 -9.80 18.49
CA GLY A 126 17.88 -11.26 18.61
C GLY A 126 16.80 -11.91 17.73
N GLY A 127 16.14 -11.17 16.87
CA GLY A 127 15.11 -11.66 15.95
C GLY A 127 13.78 -10.89 16.08
N VAL A 128 12.87 -11.09 15.13
CA VAL A 128 11.56 -10.43 15.17
C VAL A 128 10.71 -11.07 16.25
N ASP A 129 10.50 -10.37 17.38
CA ASP A 129 9.43 -10.70 18.32
C ASP A 129 8.09 -10.36 17.69
N ARG A 130 7.46 -11.37 17.10
CA ARG A 130 6.18 -11.20 16.40
C ARG A 130 5.05 -10.75 17.32
N GLU A 131 5.01 -11.18 18.56
CA GLU A 131 3.95 -10.79 19.50
C GLU A 131 4.13 -9.33 19.93
N HIS A 132 5.36 -8.91 20.18
CA HIS A 132 5.68 -7.50 20.42
C HIS A 132 5.26 -6.64 19.22
N LEU A 133 5.66 -7.03 18.01
CA LEU A 133 5.33 -6.28 16.78
C LEU A 133 3.81 -6.21 16.57
N ARG A 134 3.07 -7.30 16.79
CA ARG A 134 1.60 -7.32 16.74
C ARG A 134 0.97 -6.33 17.71
N THR A 135 1.47 -6.28 18.92
CA THR A 135 1.04 -5.34 19.97
C THR A 135 1.32 -3.90 19.57
N GLU A 136 2.50 -3.62 19.03
CA GLU A 136 2.87 -2.28 18.56
C GLU A 136 2.04 -1.80 17.37
N ILE A 137 1.73 -2.68 16.42
CA ILE A 137 0.84 -2.36 15.29
C ILE A 137 -0.54 -1.92 15.81
N VAL A 138 -1.13 -2.68 16.74
CA VAL A 138 -2.43 -2.33 17.32
C VAL A 138 -2.34 -1.03 18.13
N ARG A 139 -1.29 -0.85 18.92
CA ARG A 139 -1.06 0.39 19.67
C ARG A 139 -0.95 1.60 18.75
N THR A 140 -0.18 1.47 17.68
CA THR A 140 -0.01 2.52 16.66
C THR A 140 -1.33 2.83 15.96
N ALA A 141 -2.10 1.80 15.59
CA ALA A 141 -3.41 1.97 14.95
C ALA A 141 -4.39 2.76 15.84
N ASN A 142 -4.43 2.47 17.14
CA ASN A 142 -5.31 3.14 18.10
C ASN A 142 -5.06 4.65 18.19
N GLN A 143 -3.86 5.12 17.92
CA GLN A 143 -3.54 6.56 17.93
C GLN A 143 -4.29 7.35 16.85
N PHE A 144 -4.78 6.69 15.82
CA PHE A 144 -5.49 7.32 14.71
C PHE A 144 -7.02 7.31 14.87
N ILE A 145 -7.56 6.72 15.95
CA ILE A 145 -9.01 6.76 16.23
C ILE A 145 -9.47 8.23 16.29
N GLY A 146 -10.57 8.54 15.61
CA GLY A 146 -11.13 9.89 15.56
C GLY A 146 -10.58 10.75 14.43
N VAL A 147 -9.48 10.38 13.76
CA VAL A 147 -8.98 11.07 12.57
C VAL A 147 -9.98 10.90 11.42
N ARG A 148 -10.19 11.97 10.63
CA ARG A 148 -11.15 11.98 9.53
C ARG A 148 -10.75 11.03 8.40
N TYR A 149 -11.74 10.44 7.75
CA TYR A 149 -11.53 9.79 6.46
C TYR A 149 -11.28 10.84 5.38
N ARG A 150 -10.31 10.57 4.51
CA ARG A 150 -10.08 11.31 3.27
C ARG A 150 -9.70 10.33 2.16
N TRP A 151 -10.40 10.38 1.05
CA TRP A 151 -10.03 9.58 -0.12
C TRP A 151 -8.61 9.91 -0.59
N GLY A 152 -7.78 8.89 -0.78
CA GLY A 152 -6.36 9.07 -1.12
C GLY A 152 -5.48 9.55 0.04
N GLY A 153 -6.06 9.78 1.22
CA GLY A 153 -5.35 10.32 2.39
C GLY A 153 -4.37 9.33 3.01
N GLN A 154 -3.26 9.85 3.53
CA GLN A 154 -2.15 9.09 4.10
C GLN A 154 -1.55 9.72 5.36
N SER A 155 -2.18 10.75 5.92
CA SER A 155 -1.66 11.46 7.09
C SER A 155 -2.73 11.81 8.11
N SER A 156 -2.34 11.94 9.38
CA SER A 156 -3.26 12.29 10.47
C SER A 156 -3.82 13.71 10.36
N GLY A 157 -3.11 14.65 9.74
CA GLY A 157 -3.57 16.03 9.57
C GLY A 157 -4.63 16.17 8.49
N THR A 158 -4.42 15.56 7.35
CA THR A 158 -5.36 15.64 6.23
C THR A 158 -6.43 14.54 6.23
N GLY A 159 -6.18 13.43 6.91
CA GLY A 159 -7.04 12.26 6.98
C GLY A 159 -6.45 11.05 6.24
N PHE A 160 -7.09 9.90 6.43
CA PHE A 160 -6.68 8.63 5.81
C PHE A 160 -7.83 8.02 5.00
N ASP A 161 -7.50 7.34 3.90
CA ASP A 161 -8.35 6.26 3.41
C ASP A 161 -8.01 4.92 4.08
N CYS A 162 -8.75 3.86 3.77
CA CYS A 162 -8.60 2.57 4.45
C CYS A 162 -7.20 1.97 4.27
N SER A 163 -6.64 1.99 3.08
CA SER A 163 -5.30 1.45 2.78
C SER A 163 -4.18 2.41 3.16
N GLY A 164 -4.40 3.71 3.12
CA GLY A 164 -3.46 4.71 3.65
C GLY A 164 -3.26 4.59 5.15
N LEU A 165 -4.33 4.31 5.90
CA LEU A 165 -4.24 4.03 7.33
C LEU A 165 -3.40 2.79 7.62
N THR A 166 -3.69 1.66 6.96
CA THR A 166 -2.92 0.41 7.16
C THR A 166 -1.46 0.60 6.78
N MET A 167 -1.18 1.27 5.66
CA MET A 167 0.17 1.58 5.22
C MET A 167 0.92 2.44 6.26
N ALA A 168 0.31 3.51 6.76
CA ALA A 168 0.93 4.38 7.76
C ALA A 168 1.23 3.62 9.06
N VAL A 169 0.30 2.82 9.56
CA VAL A 169 0.49 2.01 10.77
C VAL A 169 1.66 1.03 10.61
N TYR A 170 1.72 0.32 9.51
CA TYR A 170 2.81 -0.63 9.25
C TYR A 170 4.15 0.07 9.06
N ARG A 171 4.20 1.18 8.32
CA ARG A 171 5.41 2.00 8.12
C ARG A 171 5.99 2.51 9.44
N LEU A 172 5.14 2.96 10.37
CA LEU A 172 5.56 3.41 11.70
C LEU A 172 6.12 2.27 12.56
N ASN A 173 5.84 1.02 12.22
CA ASN A 173 6.39 -0.18 12.85
C ASN A 173 7.53 -0.82 12.05
N GLY A 174 8.00 -0.18 10.97
CA GLY A 174 9.16 -0.61 10.19
C GLY A 174 8.86 -1.56 9.04
N LEU A 175 7.60 -1.65 8.60
CA LEU A 175 7.16 -2.52 7.49
C LEU A 175 6.50 -1.71 6.37
N GLU A 176 6.87 -1.95 5.13
CA GLU A 176 6.34 -1.19 3.99
C GLU A 176 5.21 -1.93 3.28
N LEU A 177 3.98 -1.46 3.44
CA LEU A 177 2.80 -1.96 2.72
C LEU A 177 2.59 -1.22 1.41
N PRO A 178 2.08 -1.90 0.36
CA PRO A 178 1.64 -1.23 -0.86
C PRO A 178 0.52 -0.23 -0.60
N ARG A 179 0.41 0.79 -1.48
CA ARG A 179 -0.53 1.91 -1.31
C ARG A 179 -2.01 1.50 -1.30
N SER A 180 -2.42 0.56 -2.14
CA SER A 180 -3.83 0.25 -2.30
C SER A 180 -4.24 -1.06 -1.62
N SER A 181 -5.49 -1.14 -1.13
CA SER A 181 -6.03 -2.36 -0.51
C SER A 181 -5.96 -3.59 -1.43
N ARG A 182 -6.10 -3.40 -2.75
CA ARG A 182 -5.97 -4.49 -3.74
C ARG A 182 -4.53 -5.00 -3.84
N GLN A 183 -3.55 -4.11 -3.78
CA GLN A 183 -2.14 -4.50 -3.78
C GLN A 183 -1.76 -5.15 -2.44
N GLN A 184 -2.24 -4.61 -1.32
CA GLN A 184 -2.08 -5.21 0.01
C GLN A 184 -2.65 -6.64 0.05
N TRP A 185 -3.83 -6.87 -0.53
CA TRP A 185 -4.41 -8.22 -0.65
C TRP A 185 -3.52 -9.20 -1.43
N LYS A 186 -2.76 -8.73 -2.41
CA LYS A 186 -1.90 -9.57 -3.26
C LYS A 186 -0.58 -9.98 -2.59
N VAL A 187 -0.16 -9.25 -1.55
CA VAL A 187 1.04 -9.55 -0.76
C VAL A 187 0.64 -10.10 0.60
N GLY A 188 1.54 -10.76 1.29
CA GLY A 188 1.25 -11.40 2.57
C GLY A 188 0.59 -12.78 2.46
N ARG A 189 0.65 -13.54 3.54
CA ARG A 189 0.16 -14.93 3.61
C ARG A 189 -1.32 -14.95 3.99
N PRO A 190 -2.16 -15.78 3.34
CA PRO A 190 -3.56 -15.95 3.72
C PRO A 190 -3.71 -16.46 5.16
N VAL A 191 -4.70 -15.92 5.88
CA VAL A 191 -5.05 -16.34 7.24
C VAL A 191 -6.52 -16.74 7.28
N LYS A 192 -6.81 -17.92 7.87
CA LYS A 192 -8.20 -18.37 8.10
C LYS A 192 -8.83 -17.50 9.20
N ALA A 193 -10.13 -17.22 9.10
CA ALA A 193 -10.83 -16.36 10.07
C ALA A 193 -10.66 -16.80 11.53
N ARG A 194 -10.60 -18.10 11.78
CA ARG A 194 -10.38 -18.67 13.13
C ARG A 194 -8.94 -18.53 13.67
N GLN A 195 -8.01 -18.13 12.82
CA GLN A 195 -6.58 -17.98 13.13
C GLN A 195 -6.12 -16.52 13.10
N LEU A 196 -7.09 -15.58 13.03
CA LEU A 196 -6.79 -14.15 13.06
C LEU A 196 -6.04 -13.78 14.34
N SER A 197 -4.95 -13.05 14.16
CA SER A 197 -4.14 -12.50 15.23
C SER A 197 -4.07 -10.97 15.11
N LYS A 198 -3.87 -10.28 16.23
CA LYS A 198 -3.69 -8.82 16.26
C LYS A 198 -2.69 -8.39 15.18
N GLY A 199 -2.96 -7.30 14.51
CA GLY A 199 -2.11 -6.78 13.42
C GLY A 199 -2.41 -7.37 12.04
N ASP A 200 -3.11 -8.52 11.90
CA ASP A 200 -3.49 -9.03 10.59
C ASP A 200 -4.42 -8.05 9.87
N LEU A 201 -4.35 -8.00 8.54
CA LEU A 201 -5.28 -7.19 7.75
C LEU A 201 -6.49 -8.01 7.31
N VAL A 202 -7.67 -7.43 7.50
CA VAL A 202 -8.96 -7.98 7.08
C VAL A 202 -9.52 -7.21 5.91
N PHE A 203 -10.02 -7.92 4.89
CA PHE A 203 -10.40 -7.34 3.60
C PHE A 203 -11.87 -7.58 3.28
N PHE A 204 -12.48 -6.57 2.64
CA PHE A 204 -13.92 -6.58 2.36
C PHE A 204 -14.23 -6.06 0.94
N ALA A 205 -15.36 -6.52 0.40
CA ALA A 205 -15.97 -6.06 -0.86
C ALA A 205 -17.07 -5.00 -0.60
N THR A 206 -16.70 -3.83 -0.08
CA THR A 206 -17.67 -2.78 0.28
C THR A 206 -18.24 -2.01 -0.92
N ALA A 207 -17.53 -2.01 -2.06
CA ALA A 207 -17.99 -1.41 -3.32
C ALA A 207 -18.71 -2.41 -4.25
N GLY A 208 -19.09 -3.58 -3.73
CA GLY A 208 -19.73 -4.65 -4.51
C GLY A 208 -18.77 -5.44 -5.39
N ARG A 209 -19.33 -6.34 -6.23
CA ARG A 209 -18.61 -7.14 -7.25
C ARG A 209 -17.58 -8.17 -6.70
N GLY A 210 -17.62 -8.55 -5.43
CA GLY A 210 -16.72 -9.57 -4.85
C GLY A 210 -15.23 -9.21 -4.89
N ARG A 211 -14.86 -7.95 -5.15
CA ARG A 211 -13.47 -7.49 -5.23
C ARG A 211 -13.09 -6.69 -4.00
N VAL A 212 -11.82 -6.83 -3.60
CA VAL A 212 -11.26 -6.03 -2.51
C VAL A 212 -11.41 -4.54 -2.80
N SER A 213 -12.11 -3.85 -1.91
CA SER A 213 -12.33 -2.40 -1.96
C SER A 213 -12.18 -1.73 -0.60
N HIS A 214 -11.98 -2.52 0.45
CA HIS A 214 -11.79 -2.01 1.81
C HIS A 214 -10.87 -2.92 2.61
N VAL A 215 -10.16 -2.33 3.58
CA VAL A 215 -9.22 -3.02 4.46
C VAL A 215 -9.26 -2.40 5.86
N GLY A 216 -9.00 -3.22 6.86
CA GLY A 216 -8.81 -2.80 8.24
C GLY A 216 -7.77 -3.66 8.95
N ILE A 217 -7.33 -3.22 10.12
CA ILE A 217 -6.38 -3.91 10.98
C ILE A 217 -7.15 -4.68 12.06
N TYR A 218 -6.99 -6.00 12.11
CA TYR A 218 -7.58 -6.81 13.17
C TYR A 218 -6.90 -6.50 14.52
N ILE A 219 -7.69 -6.17 15.54
CA ILE A 219 -7.19 -5.77 16.86
C ILE A 219 -7.47 -6.77 17.98
N GLY A 220 -7.99 -7.95 17.62
CA GLY A 220 -8.43 -8.97 18.56
C GLY A 220 -9.93 -8.89 18.85
N SER A 221 -10.46 -9.83 19.65
CA SER A 221 -11.84 -9.85 20.14
C SER A 221 -12.90 -9.66 19.04
N ASN A 222 -12.66 -10.25 17.87
CA ASN A 222 -13.54 -10.15 16.71
C ASN A 222 -13.81 -8.70 16.24
N GLN A 223 -12.81 -7.82 16.42
CA GLN A 223 -12.88 -6.40 16.09
C GLN A 223 -11.75 -6.01 15.15
N PHE A 224 -11.98 -4.96 14.36
CA PHE A 224 -10.98 -4.35 13.48
C PHE A 224 -11.08 -2.83 13.48
N LEU A 225 -9.94 -2.18 13.31
CA LEU A 225 -9.81 -0.73 13.22
C LEU A 225 -9.65 -0.34 11.75
N HIS A 226 -10.39 0.68 11.29
CA HIS A 226 -10.39 1.08 9.89
C HIS A 226 -10.82 2.54 9.69
N ALA A 227 -10.50 3.09 8.51
CA ALA A 227 -11.04 4.35 7.99
C ALA A 227 -12.23 4.01 7.08
N PRO A 228 -13.50 4.21 7.51
CA PRO A 228 -14.65 3.57 6.86
C PRO A 228 -15.05 4.19 5.51
N SER A 229 -15.29 5.50 5.44
CA SER A 229 -15.73 6.21 4.23
C SER A 229 -15.77 7.72 4.46
N SER A 230 -15.98 8.49 3.39
CA SER A 230 -16.18 9.96 3.44
C SER A 230 -17.22 10.37 4.49
N GLY A 231 -16.97 11.49 5.16
CA GLY A 231 -17.80 12.01 6.23
C GLY A 231 -17.68 11.29 7.58
N ARG A 232 -16.88 10.22 7.65
CA ARG A 232 -16.69 9.45 8.87
C ARG A 232 -15.25 9.56 9.40
N LYS A 233 -15.06 9.11 10.64
CA LYS A 233 -13.77 9.06 11.32
C LYS A 233 -13.30 7.62 11.45
N ILE A 234 -11.97 7.44 11.59
CA ILE A 234 -11.34 6.16 11.94
C ILE A 234 -11.96 5.65 13.24
N ARG A 235 -12.34 4.39 13.23
CA ARG A 235 -13.04 3.73 14.33
C ARG A 235 -12.82 2.24 14.38
N ILE A 236 -13.24 1.64 15.47
CA ILE A 236 -13.33 0.19 15.64
C ILE A 236 -14.71 -0.28 15.17
N SER A 237 -14.76 -1.42 14.50
CA SER A 237 -15.99 -2.11 14.09
C SER A 237 -15.88 -3.60 14.38
N SER A 238 -17.03 -4.25 14.60
CA SER A 238 -17.09 -5.70 14.80
C SER A 238 -17.11 -6.46 13.48
N MET A 239 -16.35 -7.55 13.40
CA MET A 239 -16.42 -8.53 12.31
C MET A 239 -17.80 -9.21 12.20
N SER A 240 -18.54 -9.29 13.32
CA SER A 240 -19.91 -9.84 13.36
C SER A 240 -20.97 -8.85 12.88
N ASN A 241 -20.64 -7.58 12.68
CA ASN A 241 -21.58 -6.62 12.13
C ASN A 241 -22.10 -7.11 10.77
N LYS A 242 -23.43 -7.15 10.58
CA LYS A 242 -24.10 -7.72 9.39
C LYS A 242 -23.52 -7.17 8.09
N TYR A 243 -23.21 -5.87 8.03
CA TYR A 243 -22.64 -5.20 6.85
C TYR A 243 -21.24 -5.75 6.50
N TYR A 244 -20.35 -5.88 7.48
CA TYR A 244 -18.98 -6.36 7.24
C TYR A 244 -18.93 -7.88 7.10
N LYS A 245 -19.70 -8.62 7.89
CA LYS A 245 -19.77 -10.09 7.83
C LYS A 245 -20.14 -10.57 6.42
N SER A 246 -21.16 -9.97 5.79
CA SER A 246 -21.60 -10.34 4.43
C SER A 246 -20.64 -9.92 3.32
N ARG A 247 -19.66 -9.07 3.60
CA ARG A 247 -18.69 -8.52 2.64
C ARG A 247 -17.25 -8.97 2.88
N TYR A 248 -17.03 -9.80 3.89
CA TYR A 248 -15.71 -10.30 4.24
C TYR A 248 -15.17 -11.23 3.15
N LEU A 249 -13.96 -10.95 2.67
CA LEU A 249 -13.28 -11.72 1.63
C LEU A 249 -12.15 -12.61 2.19
N GLY A 250 -11.61 -12.28 3.34
CA GLY A 250 -10.51 -12.99 3.95
C GLY A 250 -9.51 -12.05 4.63
N ALA A 251 -8.41 -12.63 5.09
CA ALA A 251 -7.36 -11.89 5.78
C ALA A 251 -5.97 -12.24 5.25
N ARG A 252 -5.00 -11.38 5.59
CA ARG A 252 -3.58 -11.57 5.32
C ARG A 252 -2.76 -11.25 6.56
N THR A 253 -1.73 -12.05 6.83
CA THR A 253 -0.65 -11.72 7.75
C THR A 253 0.60 -11.36 6.97
N TYR A 254 1.39 -10.48 7.55
CA TYR A 254 2.67 -9.98 7.01
C TYR A 254 3.81 -10.15 8.02
N LEU A 255 3.50 -10.90 9.09
CA LEU A 255 4.34 -11.08 10.28
C LEU A 255 4.73 -12.53 10.49
#